data_dfe232d3c0400d159bb7896672613d50
#
_entry.id   dfe232d3c0400d159bb7896672613d50
#
_cell.length_a   1.000
_cell.length_b   1.000
_cell.length_c   1.000
_cell.angle_alpha   90.00
_cell.angle_beta   90.00
_cell.angle_gamma   90.00
#
_symmetry.space_group_name_H-M   'P 1'
#
loop_
_entity.id
_entity.type
_entity.pdbx_description
1 polymer ?
#
loop_
_entity_poly.entity_id
_entity_poly.type
_entity_poly.pdbx_seq_one_letter_code
_entity_poly.pdbx_strand_id
1 'polypeptide(L)'
;MDRLGSVQARSESAAPSERRRAAHSRGRVASVIAAAALLLLSSAPSRPAPPPPAESPPAKAAVERADERAIGRALARWNPQLGPDERARIARAVRRYSVKYDLDPELVTAVIVVESEARPSARSPRGAVGLMQVMPEMLAPLGLAGNSMTVESNVEAGCRILSENIRRFGEEDGILAYFWGPNIRDGAYLQRVRAARDAVRRLLLSS
;
A
#
# COMPACT_ATOMS: atom_id res chain seq x y z
N MET A 1 -51.55 -24.44 -22.35
CA MET A 1 -51.81 -23.30 -23.22
C MET A 1 -50.53 -22.50 -23.21
N ASP A 2 -49.54 -22.84 -24.05
CA ASP A 2 -49.29 -22.34 -25.41
C ASP A 2 -48.84 -20.89 -25.37
N ARG A 3 -47.75 -20.46 -25.91
CA ARG A 3 -46.86 -20.73 -27.05
C ARG A 3 -45.53 -19.99 -26.79
N LEU A 4 -44.35 -20.53 -26.93
CA LEU A 4 -43.53 -20.71 -28.15
C LEU A 4 -43.38 -19.45 -29.03
N GLY A 5 -42.14 -19.07 -29.22
CA GLY A 5 -41.71 -18.07 -30.18
C GLY A 5 -40.20 -17.84 -30.14
N SER A 6 -39.50 -18.81 -30.62
CA SER A 6 -38.16 -18.82 -31.22
C SER A 6 -38.11 -18.05 -32.54
N VAL A 7 -36.99 -17.42 -32.87
CA VAL A 7 -36.37 -17.23 -34.19
C VAL A 7 -34.99 -16.62 -33.93
N GLN A 8 -33.86 -17.30 -34.04
CA GLN A 8 -33.01 -17.72 -35.15
C GLN A 8 -32.65 -16.54 -36.10
N ALA A 9 -31.42 -16.12 -36.10
CA ALA A 9 -30.19 -16.55 -36.79
C ALA A 9 -29.95 -15.83 -38.14
N ARG A 10 -28.72 -15.72 -38.42
CA ARG A 10 -27.95 -15.59 -39.68
C ARG A 10 -27.17 -14.27 -39.73
N SER A 11 -25.91 -14.35 -39.76
CA SER A 11 -24.90 -14.93 -40.65
C SER A 11 -24.36 -13.97 -41.68
N GLU A 12 -23.07 -14.05 -41.79
CA GLU A 12 -22.21 -13.93 -42.97
C GLU A 12 -21.96 -12.52 -43.49
N SER A 13 -20.80 -12.17 -43.80
CA SER A 13 -19.72 -12.71 -44.58
C SER A 13 -18.99 -11.58 -45.26
N ALA A 14 -17.76 -11.77 -45.42
CA ALA A 14 -16.88 -11.54 -46.55
C ALA A 14 -15.95 -10.33 -46.55
N ALA A 15 -14.68 -10.64 -46.46
CA ALA A 15 -13.64 -10.01 -47.24
C ALA A 15 -13.82 -10.41 -48.73
N PRO A 16 -13.22 -9.80 -49.70
CA PRO A 16 -11.80 -9.94 -49.93
C PRO A 16 -11.06 -8.78 -50.65
N SER A 17 -9.73 -8.86 -50.64
CA SER A 17 -8.72 -8.72 -51.70
C SER A 17 -8.87 -7.53 -52.70
N GLU A 18 -7.87 -6.95 -53.16
CA GLU A 18 -6.76 -7.32 -54.01
C GLU A 18 -5.84 -6.10 -54.31
N ARG A 19 -4.52 -6.33 -54.20
CA ARG A 19 -3.52 -6.26 -55.24
C ARG A 19 -3.59 -5.09 -56.24
N ARG A 20 -2.50 -4.39 -56.37
CA ARG A 20 -1.66 -4.29 -57.57
C ARG A 20 -0.65 -3.15 -57.44
N ARG A 21 0.58 -3.54 -57.58
CA ARG A 21 1.61 -3.39 -58.61
C ARG A 21 2.22 -2.01 -58.67
N ALA A 22 3.44 -1.93 -58.30
CA ALA A 22 4.64 -2.01 -59.08
C ALA A 22 4.73 -1.00 -60.24
N ALA A 23 5.64 -0.09 -60.15
CA ALA A 23 6.35 0.45 -61.30
C ALA A 23 7.77 0.87 -60.93
N HIS A 24 8.68 0.27 -61.61
CA HIS A 24 10.09 0.53 -61.69
C HIS A 24 10.37 1.90 -62.27
N SER A 25 11.39 2.60 -61.80
CA SER A 25 12.16 3.48 -62.61
C SER A 25 13.64 3.42 -62.25
N ARG A 26 14.38 2.89 -63.19
CA ARG A 26 15.86 2.89 -63.26
C ARG A 26 16.39 4.24 -63.75
N GLY A 27 17.54 4.59 -63.28
CA GLY A 27 18.44 5.53 -63.94
C GLY A 27 19.04 6.57 -63.00
N ARG A 28 20.24 6.72 -62.77
CA ARG A 28 21.44 6.77 -63.57
C ARG A 28 22.60 7.01 -62.61
N VAL A 29 23.62 6.29 -62.85
CA VAL A 29 24.97 6.47 -62.32
C VAL A 29 25.54 7.83 -62.74
N ALA A 30 26.09 8.56 -61.81
CA ALA A 30 27.11 9.56 -62.11
C ALA A 30 28.10 9.59 -60.92
N SER A 31 29.25 8.99 -61.23
CA SER A 31 30.49 9.16 -60.48
C SER A 31 30.95 10.62 -60.52
N VAL A 32 31.24 11.18 -59.34
CA VAL A 32 32.22 12.26 -59.22
C VAL A 32 33.10 11.93 -57.98
N ILE A 33 34.34 11.60 -58.34
CA ILE A 33 35.48 11.53 -57.41
C ILE A 33 35.96 12.97 -57.26
N ALA A 34 36.06 13.50 -56.06
CA ALA A 34 37.09 14.49 -55.72
C ALA A 34 37.09 14.81 -54.18
N ALA A 35 38.29 14.79 -53.70
CA ALA A 35 38.87 15.52 -52.59
C ALA A 35 38.59 15.02 -51.15
N ALA A 36 39.53 14.24 -50.70
CA ALA A 36 39.88 14.05 -49.30
C ALA A 36 40.22 15.39 -48.63
N ALA A 37 39.45 15.77 -47.66
CA ALA A 37 39.88 16.71 -46.63
C ALA A 37 39.76 16.02 -45.26
N LEU A 38 40.92 15.67 -44.79
CA LEU A 38 41.18 15.09 -43.49
C LEU A 38 40.88 16.11 -42.40
N LEU A 39 39.67 16.11 -41.87
CA LEU A 39 39.33 16.77 -40.61
C LEU A 39 39.15 15.70 -39.55
N LEU A 40 40.25 15.36 -38.89
CA LEU A 40 40.25 14.63 -37.60
C LEU A 40 39.63 15.55 -36.56
N LEU A 41 38.27 15.58 -36.49
CA LEU A 41 37.60 16.03 -35.30
C LEU A 41 37.76 14.89 -34.27
N SER A 42 38.65 15.16 -33.36
CA SER A 42 38.80 14.39 -32.10
C SER A 42 37.48 14.47 -31.34
N SER A 43 36.57 13.56 -31.63
CA SER A 43 35.41 13.32 -30.76
C SER A 43 35.93 12.55 -29.53
N ALA A 44 36.33 13.32 -28.53
CA ALA A 44 36.51 12.74 -27.18
C ALA A 44 35.20 12.03 -26.78
N PRO A 45 35.24 10.78 -26.32
CA PRO A 45 34.06 10.14 -25.87
C PRO A 45 33.50 10.95 -24.70
N SER A 46 32.29 11.48 -24.86
CA SER A 46 31.56 12.13 -23.78
C SER A 46 31.39 11.11 -22.65
N ARG A 47 32.11 11.34 -21.60
CA ARG A 47 31.97 10.54 -20.36
C ARG A 47 30.50 10.63 -19.94
N PRO A 48 29.76 9.52 -19.81
CA PRO A 48 28.40 9.57 -19.32
C PRO A 48 28.39 10.27 -17.98
N ALA A 49 27.46 11.22 -17.81
CA ALA A 49 27.27 11.88 -16.53
C ALA A 49 27.08 10.80 -15.43
N PRO A 50 27.70 10.94 -14.26
CA PRO A 50 27.48 10.01 -13.18
C PRO A 50 25.98 9.96 -12.87
N PRO A 51 25.40 8.76 -12.64
CA PRO A 51 24.02 8.66 -12.21
C PRO A 51 23.81 9.55 -10.97
N PRO A 52 22.61 10.18 -10.82
CA PRO A 52 22.32 10.95 -9.62
C PRO A 52 22.60 10.05 -8.41
N PRO A 53 23.14 10.62 -7.33
CA PRO A 53 23.44 9.84 -6.13
C PRO A 53 22.15 9.14 -5.70
N ALA A 54 22.15 7.81 -5.72
CA ALA A 54 21.08 7.02 -5.13
C ALA A 54 20.90 7.54 -3.71
N GLU A 55 19.67 7.89 -3.32
CA GLU A 55 19.36 8.36 -1.96
C GLU A 55 20.07 7.44 -0.98
N SER A 56 20.97 8.04 -0.23
CA SER A 56 21.96 7.30 0.56
C SER A 56 21.22 6.35 1.50
N PRO A 57 21.47 5.03 1.45
CA PRO A 57 20.81 4.07 2.34
C PRO A 57 20.78 4.48 3.82
N PRO A 58 21.82 5.19 4.35
CA PRO A 58 21.79 5.68 5.71
C PRO A 58 20.73 6.77 5.99
N ALA A 59 20.41 7.65 5.04
CA ALA A 59 19.40 8.70 5.23
C ALA A 59 17.98 8.11 5.35
N LYS A 60 17.60 7.22 4.45
CA LYS A 60 16.30 6.52 4.51
C LYS A 60 16.15 5.73 5.81
N ALA A 61 17.16 4.97 6.19
CA ALA A 61 17.15 4.22 7.44
C ALA A 61 17.11 5.12 8.69
N ALA A 62 17.66 6.34 8.62
CA ALA A 62 17.58 7.31 9.70
C ALA A 62 16.16 7.88 9.86
N VAL A 63 15.50 8.23 8.76
CA VAL A 63 14.08 8.67 8.74
C VAL A 63 13.19 7.57 9.30
N GLU A 64 13.31 6.36 8.80
CA GLU A 64 12.54 5.20 9.26
C GLU A 64 12.69 4.98 10.78
N ARG A 65 13.90 5.09 11.32
CA ARG A 65 14.13 4.99 12.77
C ARG A 65 13.57 6.17 13.55
N ALA A 66 13.52 7.37 12.96
CA ALA A 66 12.89 8.52 13.59
C ALA A 66 11.38 8.32 13.74
N ASP A 67 10.72 7.86 12.67
CA ASP A 67 9.29 7.52 12.67
C ASP A 67 8.97 6.44 13.70
N GLU A 68 9.74 5.35 13.74
CA GLU A 68 9.58 4.27 14.72
C GLU A 68 9.71 4.77 16.16
N ARG A 69 10.69 5.64 16.43
CA ARG A 69 10.84 6.24 17.77
C ARG A 69 9.66 7.12 18.14
N ALA A 70 9.14 7.90 17.18
CA ALA A 70 7.99 8.75 17.40
C ALA A 70 6.72 7.93 17.70
N ILE A 71 6.43 6.88 16.90
CA ILE A 71 5.36 5.93 17.17
C ILE A 71 5.54 5.29 18.55
N GLY A 72 6.75 4.83 18.88
CA GLY A 72 7.04 4.23 20.17
C GLY A 72 6.76 5.16 21.37
N ARG A 73 7.08 6.46 21.24
CA ARG A 73 6.72 7.47 22.25
C ARG A 73 5.22 7.65 22.37
N ALA A 74 4.51 7.70 21.24
CA ALA A 74 3.06 7.79 21.23
C ALA A 74 2.45 6.59 21.96
N LEU A 75 2.87 5.37 21.65
CA LEU A 75 2.38 4.16 22.35
C LEU A 75 2.64 4.17 23.86
N ALA A 76 3.82 4.64 24.27
CA ALA A 76 4.18 4.75 25.68
C ALA A 76 3.29 5.73 26.48
N ARG A 77 2.61 6.68 25.81
CA ARG A 77 1.67 7.59 26.45
C ARG A 77 0.43 6.90 26.95
N TRP A 78 -0.04 5.87 26.24
CA TRP A 78 -1.22 5.07 26.62
C TRP A 78 -0.86 3.84 27.43
N ASN A 79 0.29 3.23 27.15
CA ASN A 79 0.80 2.12 27.92
C ASN A 79 2.23 2.36 28.40
N PRO A 80 2.41 3.03 29.55
CA PRO A 80 3.75 3.28 30.11
C PRO A 80 4.49 2.00 30.53
N GLN A 81 3.78 0.88 30.67
CA GLN A 81 4.37 -0.40 31.06
C GLN A 81 5.04 -1.15 29.90
N LEU A 82 4.83 -0.70 28.64
CA LEU A 82 5.53 -1.30 27.50
C LEU A 82 7.05 -1.10 27.65
N GLY A 83 7.77 -2.20 27.66
CA GLY A 83 9.22 -2.18 27.61
C GLY A 83 9.77 -1.52 26.33
N PRO A 84 11.01 -1.02 26.32
CA PRO A 84 11.58 -0.35 25.16
C PRO A 84 11.62 -1.25 23.92
N ASP A 85 11.96 -2.52 24.07
CA ASP A 85 12.04 -3.48 22.96
C ASP A 85 10.67 -3.80 22.38
N GLU A 86 9.66 -3.94 23.23
CA GLU A 86 8.28 -4.20 22.80
C GLU A 86 7.71 -2.98 22.07
N ARG A 87 7.95 -1.76 22.58
CA ARG A 87 7.58 -0.52 21.88
C ARG A 87 8.22 -0.42 20.51
N ALA A 88 9.51 -0.71 20.42
CA ALA A 88 10.23 -0.69 19.16
C ALA A 88 9.69 -1.77 18.20
N ARG A 89 9.35 -2.95 18.70
CA ARG A 89 8.74 -4.02 17.92
C ARG A 89 7.38 -3.62 17.35
N ILE A 90 6.50 -3.04 18.18
CA ILE A 90 5.19 -2.55 17.74
C ILE A 90 5.34 -1.42 16.72
N ALA A 91 6.22 -0.44 16.98
CA ALA A 91 6.44 0.67 16.06
C ALA A 91 6.94 0.21 14.68
N ARG A 92 7.86 -0.76 14.63
CA ARG A 92 8.29 -1.38 13.37
C ARG A 92 7.14 -2.08 12.64
N ALA A 93 6.30 -2.82 13.37
CA ALA A 93 5.14 -3.48 12.79
C ALA A 93 4.14 -2.46 12.23
N VAL A 94 3.81 -1.41 12.98
CA VAL A 94 2.95 -0.30 12.52
C VAL A 94 3.51 0.29 11.23
N ARG A 95 4.76 0.75 11.20
CA ARG A 95 5.38 1.34 10.02
C ARG A 95 5.35 0.37 8.82
N ARG A 96 5.78 -0.88 9.02
CA ARG A 96 5.83 -1.89 7.97
C ARG A 96 4.47 -2.15 7.34
N TYR A 97 3.45 -2.34 8.15
CA TYR A 97 2.14 -2.73 7.65
C TYR A 97 1.28 -1.55 7.22
N SER A 98 1.53 -0.35 7.74
CA SER A 98 0.97 0.88 7.17
C SER A 98 1.41 1.06 5.73
N VAL A 99 2.71 0.95 5.44
CA VAL A 99 3.23 1.02 4.07
C VAL A 99 2.67 -0.10 3.18
N LYS A 100 2.65 -1.34 3.69
CA LYS A 100 2.16 -2.51 2.92
C LYS A 100 0.70 -2.37 2.50
N TYR A 101 -0.13 -1.76 3.33
CA TYR A 101 -1.58 -1.68 3.14
C TYR A 101 -2.08 -0.27 2.81
N ASP A 102 -1.18 0.64 2.48
CA ASP A 102 -1.49 2.04 2.12
C ASP A 102 -2.36 2.74 3.17
N LEU A 103 -1.89 2.70 4.41
CA LEU A 103 -2.53 3.33 5.57
C LEU A 103 -1.60 4.36 6.22
N ASP A 104 -2.16 5.41 6.78
CA ASP A 104 -1.39 6.33 7.62
C ASP A 104 -0.95 5.64 8.92
N PRO A 105 0.35 5.69 9.29
CA PRO A 105 0.82 5.17 10.58
C PRO A 105 0.11 5.79 11.79
N GLU A 106 -0.30 7.06 11.68
CA GLU A 106 -1.10 7.75 12.71
C GLU A 106 -2.46 7.07 12.92
N LEU A 107 -3.14 6.72 11.82
CA LEU A 107 -4.42 6.03 11.88
C LEU A 107 -4.27 4.63 12.49
N VAL A 108 -3.27 3.86 12.05
CA VAL A 108 -3.02 2.52 12.61
C VAL A 108 -2.69 2.60 14.09
N THR A 109 -1.85 3.56 14.51
CA THR A 109 -1.53 3.79 15.92
C THR A 109 -2.78 4.18 16.71
N ALA A 110 -3.64 5.05 16.16
CA ALA A 110 -4.89 5.44 16.82
C ALA A 110 -5.85 4.27 17.01
N VAL A 111 -5.98 3.39 16.01
CA VAL A 111 -6.78 2.17 16.14
C VAL A 111 -6.21 1.26 17.24
N ILE A 112 -4.90 1.03 17.28
CA ILE A 112 -4.25 0.27 18.37
C ILE A 112 -4.58 0.86 19.75
N VAL A 113 -4.54 2.18 19.88
CA VAL A 113 -4.87 2.86 21.14
C VAL A 113 -6.32 2.63 21.54
N VAL A 114 -7.25 2.78 20.60
CA VAL A 114 -8.69 2.63 20.87
C VAL A 114 -9.07 1.19 21.18
N GLU A 115 -8.42 0.22 20.51
CA GLU A 115 -8.73 -1.20 20.64
C GLU A 115 -8.14 -1.84 21.91
N SER A 116 -6.92 -1.48 22.25
CA SER A 116 -6.19 -2.21 23.32
C SER A 116 -5.45 -1.31 24.30
N GLU A 117 -5.48 0.03 24.12
CA GLU A 117 -4.58 0.94 24.84
C GLU A 117 -3.10 0.51 24.69
N ALA A 118 -2.72 0.05 23.50
CA ALA A 118 -1.41 -0.50 23.18
C ALA A 118 -0.98 -1.69 24.06
N ARG A 119 -1.92 -2.55 24.47
CA ARG A 119 -1.65 -3.79 25.22
C ARG A 119 -1.59 -5.00 24.28
N PRO A 120 -0.42 -5.61 24.04
CA PRO A 120 -0.28 -6.74 23.10
C PRO A 120 -1.06 -7.99 23.51
N SER A 121 -1.24 -8.17 24.83
CA SER A 121 -1.96 -9.33 25.38
C SER A 121 -3.45 -9.08 25.62
N ALA A 122 -4.00 -7.95 25.15
CA ALA A 122 -5.41 -7.62 25.36
C ALA A 122 -6.34 -8.71 24.79
N ARG A 123 -7.40 -9.01 25.56
CA ARG A 123 -8.49 -9.92 25.15
C ARG A 123 -9.82 -9.31 25.49
N SER A 124 -10.74 -9.31 24.52
CA SER A 124 -12.10 -8.88 24.78
C SER A 124 -12.98 -10.06 25.24
N PRO A 125 -14.13 -9.78 25.89
CA PRO A 125 -15.10 -10.81 26.23
C PRO A 125 -15.67 -11.57 25.03
N ARG A 126 -15.57 -10.98 23.84
CA ARG A 126 -16.03 -11.58 22.57
C ARG A 126 -14.96 -12.40 21.86
N GLY A 127 -13.76 -12.52 22.41
CA GLY A 127 -12.66 -13.32 21.86
C GLY A 127 -11.69 -12.55 20.98
N ALA A 128 -11.88 -11.25 20.74
CA ALA A 128 -10.91 -10.44 20.02
C ALA A 128 -9.59 -10.36 20.81
N VAL A 129 -8.46 -10.36 20.09
CA VAL A 129 -7.14 -10.47 20.72
C VAL A 129 -6.14 -9.44 20.17
N GLY A 130 -5.20 -9.06 21.02
CA GLY A 130 -4.00 -8.32 20.67
C GLY A 130 -4.21 -6.82 20.47
N LEU A 131 -3.19 -6.19 19.89
CA LEU A 131 -3.10 -4.74 19.70
C LEU A 131 -4.29 -4.14 18.95
N MET A 132 -4.70 -4.79 17.87
CA MET A 132 -5.77 -4.32 16.99
C MET A 132 -7.08 -5.10 17.17
N GLN A 133 -7.20 -5.89 18.27
CA GLN A 133 -8.40 -6.64 18.63
C GLN A 133 -8.99 -7.44 17.47
N VAL A 134 -8.13 -8.21 16.79
CA VAL A 134 -8.55 -9.07 15.68
C VAL A 134 -9.18 -10.34 16.20
N MET A 135 -10.29 -10.74 15.60
CA MET A 135 -10.90 -12.04 15.88
C MET A 135 -10.06 -13.17 15.29
N PRO A 136 -9.66 -14.20 16.06
CA PRO A 136 -8.77 -15.26 15.59
C PRO A 136 -9.25 -15.98 14.32
N GLU A 137 -10.55 -16.15 14.15
CA GLU A 137 -11.16 -16.75 12.98
C GLU A 137 -10.98 -15.95 11.69
N MET A 138 -10.62 -14.68 11.79
CA MET A 138 -10.34 -13.83 10.60
C MET A 138 -8.99 -14.13 9.96
N LEU A 139 -8.06 -14.78 10.65
CA LEU A 139 -6.71 -15.00 10.14
C LEU A 139 -6.67 -15.95 8.92
N ALA A 140 -7.37 -17.07 9.00
CA ALA A 140 -7.39 -18.07 7.93
C ALA A 140 -7.99 -17.51 6.63
N PRO A 141 -9.16 -16.83 6.63
CA PRO A 141 -9.70 -16.17 5.44
C PRO A 141 -8.78 -15.10 4.86
N LEU A 142 -7.96 -14.46 5.70
CA LEU A 142 -6.98 -13.48 5.26
C LEU A 142 -5.67 -14.13 4.74
N GLY A 143 -5.57 -15.45 4.71
CA GLY A 143 -4.32 -16.13 4.33
C GLY A 143 -3.15 -15.83 5.28
N LEU A 144 -3.45 -15.42 6.50
CA LEU A 144 -2.47 -15.15 7.54
C LEU A 144 -2.42 -16.37 8.46
N ALA A 145 -1.55 -17.33 8.09
CA ALA A 145 -1.29 -18.48 8.94
C ALA A 145 -0.44 -18.03 10.15
N GLY A 146 -0.84 -18.43 11.34
CA GLY A 146 -0.01 -18.19 12.52
C GLY A 146 -0.78 -17.79 13.77
N ASN A 147 -0.02 -17.33 14.75
CA ASN A 147 -0.54 -16.93 16.03
C ASN A 147 -1.02 -15.46 16.02
N SER A 148 -2.32 -15.23 16.10
CA SER A 148 -2.93 -13.89 16.18
C SER A 148 -2.45 -13.04 17.38
N MET A 149 -1.76 -13.67 18.32
CA MET A 149 -1.22 -12.99 19.49
C MET A 149 0.17 -12.40 19.29
N THR A 150 0.87 -12.72 18.19
CA THR A 150 2.14 -12.05 17.92
C THR A 150 1.88 -10.61 17.44
N VAL A 151 2.78 -9.70 17.82
CA VAL A 151 2.68 -8.28 17.42
C VAL A 151 2.53 -8.16 15.91
N GLU A 152 3.39 -8.85 15.15
CA GLU A 152 3.43 -8.76 13.70
C GLU A 152 2.15 -9.29 13.04
N SER A 153 1.73 -10.49 13.41
CA SER A 153 0.51 -11.10 12.83
C SER A 153 -0.75 -10.31 13.18
N ASN A 154 -0.81 -9.77 14.39
CA ASN A 154 -1.96 -9.01 14.84
C ASN A 154 -2.07 -7.65 14.13
N VAL A 155 -0.96 -6.91 14.04
CA VAL A 155 -0.94 -5.62 13.33
C VAL A 155 -1.15 -5.84 11.83
N GLU A 156 -0.56 -6.89 11.24
CA GLU A 156 -0.78 -7.19 9.83
C GLU A 156 -2.25 -7.48 9.52
N ALA A 157 -2.88 -8.35 10.29
CA ALA A 157 -4.30 -8.68 10.11
C ALA A 157 -5.19 -7.45 10.27
N GLY A 158 -4.98 -6.68 11.34
CA GLY A 158 -5.73 -5.45 11.59
C GLY A 158 -5.57 -4.42 10.48
N CYS A 159 -4.35 -4.17 10.01
CA CYS A 159 -4.10 -3.26 8.89
C CYS A 159 -4.80 -3.73 7.60
N ARG A 160 -4.75 -5.04 7.31
CA ARG A 160 -5.41 -5.59 6.12
C ARG A 160 -6.93 -5.40 6.19
N ILE A 161 -7.56 -5.75 7.31
CA ILE A 161 -9.01 -5.56 7.50
C ILE A 161 -9.38 -4.08 7.37
N LEU A 162 -8.62 -3.18 8.02
CA LEU A 162 -8.86 -1.75 7.98
C LEU A 162 -8.75 -1.19 6.55
N SER A 163 -7.68 -1.55 5.84
CA SER A 163 -7.46 -1.13 4.45
C SER A 163 -8.56 -1.64 3.51
N GLU A 164 -8.96 -2.91 3.63
CA GLU A 164 -10.04 -3.48 2.83
C GLU A 164 -11.37 -2.76 3.06
N ASN A 165 -11.69 -2.42 4.32
CA ASN A 165 -12.88 -1.67 4.67
C ASN A 165 -12.82 -0.22 4.12
N ILE A 166 -11.69 0.47 4.26
CA ILE A 166 -11.51 1.83 3.74
C ILE A 166 -11.65 1.85 2.21
N ARG A 167 -11.05 0.90 1.50
CA ARG A 167 -11.20 0.81 0.04
C ARG A 167 -12.64 0.57 -0.40
N ARG A 168 -13.40 -0.16 0.41
CA ARG A 168 -14.78 -0.53 0.09
C ARG A 168 -15.79 0.56 0.42
N PHE A 169 -15.60 1.27 1.51
CA PHE A 169 -16.61 2.16 2.10
C PHE A 169 -16.16 3.62 2.22
N GLY A 170 -14.89 3.94 1.90
CA GLY A 170 -14.28 5.23 2.24
C GLY A 170 -13.70 5.23 3.66
N GLU A 171 -12.95 6.28 4.01
CA GLU A 171 -12.20 6.29 5.29
C GLU A 171 -13.12 6.22 6.51
N GLU A 172 -14.14 7.06 6.59
CA GLU A 172 -15.01 7.15 7.77
C GLU A 172 -15.81 5.87 8.00
N ASP A 173 -16.54 5.44 6.97
CA ASP A 173 -17.34 4.22 7.05
C ASP A 173 -16.46 2.96 7.12
N GLY A 174 -15.26 2.99 6.54
CA GLY A 174 -14.29 1.92 6.66
C GLY A 174 -13.76 1.76 8.08
N ILE A 175 -13.51 2.85 8.79
CA ILE A 175 -13.17 2.84 10.22
C ILE A 175 -14.34 2.31 11.04
N LEU A 176 -15.56 2.75 10.76
CA LEU A 176 -16.76 2.25 11.45
C LEU A 176 -17.00 0.76 11.20
N ALA A 177 -16.81 0.31 9.95
CA ALA A 177 -16.94 -1.09 9.57
C ALA A 177 -15.87 -1.98 10.21
N TYR A 178 -14.72 -1.43 10.57
CA TYR A 178 -13.70 -2.16 11.32
C TYR A 178 -14.24 -2.66 12.67
N PHE A 179 -15.02 -1.83 13.36
CA PHE A 179 -15.60 -2.15 14.67
C PHE A 179 -16.94 -2.87 14.57
N TRP A 180 -17.83 -2.44 13.69
CA TRP A 180 -19.20 -2.95 13.59
C TRP A 180 -19.38 -4.08 12.59
N GLY A 181 -18.40 -4.30 11.69
CA GLY A 181 -18.62 -5.03 10.46
C GLY A 181 -19.51 -4.22 9.48
N PRO A 182 -20.21 -4.88 8.55
CA PRO A 182 -21.00 -4.19 7.52
C PRO A 182 -22.24 -3.47 8.07
N ASN A 183 -22.66 -3.77 9.30
CA ASN A 183 -23.87 -3.22 9.94
C ASN A 183 -23.49 -2.10 10.91
N ILE A 184 -23.10 -0.95 10.38
CA ILE A 184 -22.74 0.23 11.16
C ILE A 184 -23.96 0.70 11.95
N ARG A 185 -23.79 0.94 13.28
CA ARG A 185 -24.87 1.33 14.18
C ARG A 185 -24.82 2.80 14.61
N ASP A 186 -23.62 3.29 14.89
CA ASP A 186 -23.38 4.67 15.31
C ASP A 186 -21.96 5.13 15.00
N GLY A 187 -21.70 6.43 15.17
CA GLY A 187 -20.39 7.05 14.89
C GLY A 187 -19.45 7.15 16.09
N ALA A 188 -19.79 6.60 17.26
CA ALA A 188 -19.00 6.81 18.48
C ALA A 188 -17.58 6.22 18.36
N TYR A 189 -17.43 5.10 17.66
CA TYR A 189 -16.12 4.50 17.40
C TYR A 189 -15.23 5.44 16.55
N LEU A 190 -15.77 6.01 15.48
CA LEU A 190 -15.05 6.97 14.63
C LEU A 190 -14.57 8.18 15.42
N GLN A 191 -15.41 8.71 16.32
CA GLN A 191 -15.03 9.86 17.16
C GLN A 191 -13.85 9.50 18.08
N ARG A 192 -13.85 8.31 18.68
CA ARG A 192 -12.72 7.82 19.50
C ARG A 192 -11.44 7.69 18.69
N VAL A 193 -11.52 7.11 17.48
CA VAL A 193 -10.35 6.95 16.58
C VAL A 193 -9.82 8.32 16.15
N ARG A 194 -10.69 9.27 15.79
CA ARG A 194 -10.30 10.63 15.43
C ARG A 194 -9.59 11.35 16.58
N ALA A 195 -10.14 11.31 17.77
CA ALA A 195 -9.53 11.92 18.95
C ALA A 195 -8.15 11.29 19.27
N ALA A 196 -8.04 9.97 19.17
CA ALA A 196 -6.77 9.27 19.34
C ALA A 196 -5.77 9.65 18.23
N ARG A 197 -6.20 9.73 16.95
CA ARG A 197 -5.36 10.12 15.82
C ARG A 197 -4.80 11.53 15.98
N ASP A 198 -5.62 12.48 16.41
CA ASP A 198 -5.18 13.84 16.68
C ASP A 198 -4.16 13.91 17.82
N ALA A 199 -4.36 13.12 18.87
CA ALA A 199 -3.40 13.03 19.97
C ALA A 199 -2.06 12.38 19.52
N VAL A 200 -2.11 11.31 18.72
CA VAL A 200 -0.92 10.67 18.12
C VAL A 200 -0.18 11.67 17.24
N ARG A 201 -0.88 12.36 16.33
CA ARG A 201 -0.29 13.35 15.43
C ARG A 201 0.47 14.44 16.19
N ARG A 202 -0.11 14.99 17.25
CA ARG A 202 0.58 15.97 18.10
C ARG A 202 1.88 15.43 18.69
N LEU A 203 1.89 14.17 19.13
CA LEU A 203 3.10 13.54 19.68
C LEU A 203 4.16 13.24 18.63
N LEU A 204 3.76 12.94 17.40
CA LEU A 204 4.70 12.72 16.28
C LEU A 204 5.36 14.03 15.84
N LEU A 205 4.62 15.14 15.85
CA LEU A 205 5.11 16.46 15.43
C LEU A 205 5.96 17.15 16.50
N SER A 206 5.84 16.77 17.77
CA SER A 206 6.61 17.35 18.89
C SER A 206 7.98 16.71 19.10
N SER A 207 8.53 16.07 18.09
CA SER A 207 9.74 15.21 18.16
C SER A 207 10.98 15.88 17.60
#